data_f06558c1387c8cd202d6e781ce8605d7
#
_entry.id   f06558c1387c8cd202d6e781ce8605d7
#
_cell.length_a   1.000
_cell.length_b   1.000
_cell.length_c   1.000
_cell.angle_alpha   90.00
_cell.angle_beta   90.00
_cell.angle_gamma   90.00
#
_symmetry.space_group_name_H-M   'P 1'
#
loop_
_entity.id
_entity.type
_entity.pdbx_description
1 polymer ?
#
loop_
_entity_poly.entity_id
_entity_poly.type
_entity_poly.pdbx_seq_one_letter_code
_entity_poly.pdbx_strand_id
1 'polypeptide(L)'
;NVSGDKQQWGWAGRGRRYAGLAYPALRGANQLLNAAGVLAALEALRPQLPVTAQSIRAGLSLVSLPGRFQIVPGEPQLVLDVAHNPHAMATLVANLDAMGYFPATHVVFGCMADKDVATMLQKLGPLVDHWYFTDLPLPRALGADALVALSASVPGCEKASKISYNDPQKALDAAVAQAAPTDRIVVCGSFFTVGGVLKHGVPRLNAKHLGGNDGQNT
;
A
#
# COMPACT_ATOMS: atom_id res chain seq x y z
N ASN A 1 8.21 -12.37 23.57
CA ASN A 1 7.51 -11.22 24.13
C ASN A 1 7.95 -9.93 23.44
N VAL A 2 7.02 -9.02 23.22
CA VAL A 2 7.25 -7.68 22.65
C VAL A 2 6.82 -6.64 23.69
N SER A 3 7.63 -5.60 23.87
CA SER A 3 7.34 -4.46 24.73
C SER A 3 7.78 -3.18 24.03
N GLY A 4 7.17 -2.05 24.30
CA GLY A 4 7.59 -0.80 23.69
C GLY A 4 6.79 0.41 24.14
N ASP A 5 7.25 1.58 23.73
CA ASP A 5 6.62 2.89 23.92
C ASP A 5 6.36 3.55 22.55
N LYS A 6 6.16 4.87 22.51
CA LYS A 6 5.92 5.61 21.26
C LYS A 6 7.14 5.75 20.34
N GLN A 7 8.36 5.52 20.84
CA GLN A 7 9.61 5.80 20.12
C GLN A 7 10.42 4.54 19.83
N GLN A 8 10.38 3.56 20.72
CA GLN A 8 11.20 2.37 20.62
C GLN A 8 10.49 1.13 21.16
N TRP A 9 10.97 -0.02 20.74
CA TRP A 9 10.45 -1.31 21.19
C TRP A 9 11.55 -2.27 21.58
N GLY A 10 11.16 -3.32 22.27
CA GLY A 10 12.04 -4.40 22.68
C GLY A 10 11.44 -5.75 22.35
N TRP A 11 12.30 -6.73 22.12
CA TRP A 11 11.95 -8.10 21.88
C TRP A 11 12.71 -9.04 22.83
N ALA A 12 12.01 -10.04 23.38
CA ALA A 12 12.61 -11.08 24.20
C ALA A 12 12.21 -12.46 23.65
N GLY A 13 13.20 -13.20 23.18
CA GLY A 13 13.11 -14.61 22.79
C GLY A 13 13.49 -15.55 23.92
N ARG A 14 13.86 -16.79 23.58
CA ARG A 14 14.25 -17.81 24.55
C ARG A 14 15.65 -17.57 25.16
N GLY A 15 16.60 -17.13 24.35
CA GLY A 15 17.99 -16.94 24.73
C GLY A 15 18.53 -15.52 24.54
N ARG A 16 17.74 -14.63 23.94
CA ARG A 16 18.17 -13.26 23.65
C ARG A 16 17.10 -12.21 23.91
N ARG A 17 17.61 -11.00 24.20
CA ARG A 17 16.79 -9.79 24.32
C ARG A 17 17.41 -8.69 23.49
N TYR A 18 16.57 -7.91 22.83
CA TYR A 18 16.94 -6.69 22.16
C TYR A 18 16.08 -5.57 22.75
N ALA A 19 16.71 -4.55 23.30
CA ALA A 19 16.05 -3.37 23.83
C ALA A 19 16.42 -2.15 22.98
N GLY A 20 15.57 -1.12 23.01
CA GLY A 20 15.84 0.14 22.32
C GLY A 20 15.95 -0.04 20.80
N LEU A 21 15.12 -0.91 20.21
CA LEU A 21 14.99 -1.04 18.76
C LEU A 21 14.12 0.11 18.25
N ALA A 22 14.55 0.77 17.17
CA ALA A 22 13.67 1.64 16.41
C ALA A 22 12.54 0.80 15.80
N TYR A 23 11.34 1.38 15.65
CA TYR A 23 10.27 0.71 14.95
C TYR A 23 10.68 0.38 13.51
N PRO A 24 10.20 -0.75 12.94
CA PRO A 24 10.50 -1.10 11.56
C PRO A 24 10.13 0.03 10.61
N ALA A 25 10.95 0.23 9.57
CA ALA A 25 10.67 1.21 8.52
C ALA A 25 9.37 0.92 7.76
N LEU A 26 8.96 -0.36 7.69
CA LEU A 26 7.68 -0.75 7.14
C LEU A 26 6.53 -0.26 8.02
N ARG A 27 5.56 0.42 7.43
CA ARG A 27 4.42 1.00 8.13
C ARG A 27 3.28 -0.01 8.31
N GLY A 28 2.53 0.14 9.39
CA GLY A 28 1.33 -0.64 9.71
C GLY A 28 1.44 -1.45 11.01
N ALA A 29 0.30 -1.62 11.68
CA ALA A 29 0.21 -2.24 13.01
C ALA A 29 0.82 -3.66 13.08
N ASN A 30 0.71 -4.44 12.00
CA ASN A 30 1.22 -5.81 11.94
C ASN A 30 2.75 -5.88 11.74
N GLN A 31 3.42 -4.79 11.38
CA GLN A 31 4.86 -4.85 11.07
C GLN A 31 5.73 -5.09 12.30
N LEU A 32 5.27 -4.67 13.46
CA LEU A 32 5.95 -5.00 14.72
C LEU A 32 5.91 -6.51 15.02
N LEU A 33 4.77 -7.16 14.78
CA LEU A 33 4.65 -8.62 14.95
C LEU A 33 5.49 -9.36 13.90
N ASN A 34 5.51 -8.89 12.66
CA ASN A 34 6.36 -9.45 11.61
C ASN A 34 7.85 -9.32 11.98
N ALA A 35 8.29 -8.17 12.46
CA ALA A 35 9.65 -7.94 12.94
C ALA A 35 10.00 -8.87 14.12
N ALA A 36 9.08 -9.06 15.06
CA ALA A 36 9.26 -10.01 16.16
C ALA A 36 9.42 -11.44 15.66
N GLY A 37 8.64 -11.86 14.65
CA GLY A 37 8.78 -13.15 13.97
C GLY A 37 10.14 -13.32 13.30
N VAL A 38 10.64 -12.27 12.62
CA VAL A 38 12.00 -12.26 12.03
C VAL A 38 13.06 -12.44 13.10
N LEU A 39 12.97 -11.74 14.23
CA LEU A 39 13.93 -11.90 15.33
C LEU A 39 13.91 -13.30 15.93
N ALA A 40 12.73 -13.91 16.05
CA ALA A 40 12.59 -15.30 16.51
C ALA A 40 13.23 -16.29 15.51
N ALA A 41 13.03 -16.08 14.21
CA ALA A 41 13.64 -16.91 13.17
C ALA A 41 15.18 -16.78 13.17
N LEU A 42 15.71 -15.55 13.29
CA LEU A 42 17.15 -15.29 13.38
C LEU A 42 17.76 -15.87 14.66
N GLU A 43 17.03 -15.90 15.77
CA GLU A 43 17.47 -16.60 17.00
C GLU A 43 17.58 -18.12 16.77
N ALA A 44 16.57 -18.72 16.15
CA ALA A 44 16.55 -20.16 15.87
C ALA A 44 17.64 -20.59 14.87
N LEU A 45 17.90 -19.76 13.86
CA LEU A 45 18.89 -20.02 12.80
C LEU A 45 20.31 -19.57 13.15
N ARG A 46 20.54 -19.06 14.35
CA ARG A 46 21.82 -18.48 14.74
C ARG A 46 23.06 -19.36 14.52
N PRO A 47 23.03 -20.67 14.74
CA PRO A 47 24.19 -21.52 14.47
C PRO A 47 24.61 -21.53 13.00
N GLN A 48 23.62 -21.42 12.08
CA GLN A 48 23.84 -21.44 10.63
C GLN A 48 23.96 -20.03 10.04
N LEU A 49 23.25 -19.06 10.63
CA LEU A 49 23.18 -17.66 10.18
C LEU A 49 23.43 -16.69 11.33
N PRO A 50 24.69 -16.48 11.72
CA PRO A 50 25.03 -15.55 12.80
C PRO A 50 24.83 -14.10 12.34
N VAL A 51 23.88 -13.39 12.95
CA VAL A 51 23.59 -11.98 12.67
C VAL A 51 23.91 -11.13 13.90
N THR A 52 24.58 -9.98 13.69
CA THR A 52 24.92 -9.05 14.77
C THR A 52 23.72 -8.19 15.18
N ALA A 53 23.73 -7.66 16.40
CA ALA A 53 22.69 -6.73 16.84
C ALA A 53 22.67 -5.45 16.00
N GLN A 54 23.81 -4.99 15.50
CA GLN A 54 23.92 -3.85 14.61
C GLN A 54 23.24 -4.11 13.26
N SER A 55 23.47 -5.29 12.65
CA SER A 55 22.81 -5.69 11.40
C SER A 55 21.30 -5.78 11.56
N ILE A 56 20.83 -6.28 12.72
CA ILE A 56 19.38 -6.31 13.01
C ILE A 56 18.80 -4.90 13.06
N ARG A 57 19.46 -3.97 13.79
CA ARG A 57 19.01 -2.57 13.84
C ARG A 57 18.97 -1.92 12.47
N ALA A 58 20.05 -2.07 11.71
CA ALA A 58 20.13 -1.55 10.34
C ALA A 58 19.05 -2.16 9.45
N GLY A 59 18.87 -3.47 9.48
CA GLY A 59 17.86 -4.17 8.69
C GLY A 59 16.44 -3.71 9.00
N LEU A 60 16.09 -3.55 10.27
CA LEU A 60 14.76 -3.07 10.66
C LEU A 60 14.49 -1.62 10.24
N SER A 61 15.50 -0.74 10.32
CA SER A 61 15.36 0.67 9.98
C SER A 61 15.47 0.98 8.48
N LEU A 62 16.10 0.08 7.69
CA LEU A 62 16.34 0.30 6.27
C LEU A 62 15.46 -0.58 5.36
N VAL A 63 14.70 -1.53 5.94
CA VAL A 63 13.87 -2.44 5.13
C VAL A 63 12.86 -1.65 4.29
N SER A 64 12.83 -1.94 3.00
CA SER A 64 11.83 -1.43 2.06
C SER A 64 11.26 -2.61 1.28
N LEU A 65 9.94 -2.75 1.26
CA LEU A 65 9.24 -3.77 0.50
C LEU A 65 8.22 -3.08 -0.41
N PRO A 66 8.38 -3.17 -1.74
CA PRO A 66 7.42 -2.60 -2.67
C PRO A 66 6.00 -3.10 -2.39
N GLY A 67 5.04 -2.19 -2.42
CA GLY A 67 3.63 -2.52 -2.21
C GLY A 67 3.24 -2.93 -0.79
N ARG A 68 4.02 -2.59 0.23
CA ARG A 68 3.67 -2.76 1.65
C ARG A 68 3.45 -1.42 2.30
N PHE A 69 2.26 -0.84 2.11
CA PHE A 69 1.91 0.53 2.48
C PHE A 69 3.02 1.51 2.08
N GLN A 70 3.49 1.33 0.85
CA GLN A 70 4.56 2.14 0.29
C GLN A 70 4.02 3.50 -0.10
N ILE A 71 4.52 4.54 0.56
CA ILE A 71 4.21 5.93 0.19
C ILE A 71 5.26 6.38 -0.83
N VAL A 72 4.82 6.72 -2.02
CA VAL A 72 5.67 7.25 -3.09
C VAL A 72 5.69 8.78 -2.93
N PRO A 73 6.89 9.39 -2.82
CA PRO A 73 7.00 10.85 -2.74
C PRO A 73 6.44 11.52 -4.00
N GLY A 74 5.73 12.63 -3.81
CA GLY A 74 5.14 13.42 -4.90
C GLY A 74 3.74 13.95 -4.55
N GLU A 75 3.15 14.69 -5.45
CA GLU A 75 1.79 15.23 -5.40
C GLU A 75 1.05 14.89 -6.69
N PRO A 76 -0.14 14.28 -6.60
CA PRO A 76 -0.86 13.81 -5.39
C PRO A 76 -0.11 12.71 -4.64
N GLN A 77 -0.50 12.46 -3.37
CA GLN A 77 0.10 11.42 -2.54
C GLN A 77 -0.26 10.03 -3.09
N LEU A 78 0.73 9.23 -3.49
CA LEU A 78 0.50 7.86 -3.98
C LEU A 78 0.86 6.82 -2.91
N VAL A 79 -0.06 5.89 -2.66
CA VAL A 79 0.09 4.74 -1.76
C VAL A 79 -0.04 3.45 -2.55
N LEU A 80 0.94 2.56 -2.44
CA LEU A 80 0.92 1.23 -3.04
C LEU A 80 0.81 0.17 -1.96
N ASP A 81 -0.21 -0.69 -2.02
CA ASP A 81 -0.40 -1.79 -1.08
C ASP A 81 -0.97 -3.03 -1.76
N VAL A 82 -0.38 -4.18 -1.54
CA VAL A 82 -0.82 -5.46 -2.11
C VAL A 82 -1.93 -6.13 -1.31
N ALA A 83 -2.69 -5.41 -0.50
CA ALA A 83 -3.86 -5.94 0.20
C ALA A 83 -4.81 -6.62 -0.79
N HIS A 84 -5.13 -7.90 -0.55
CA HIS A 84 -5.87 -8.75 -1.48
C HIS A 84 -6.85 -9.70 -0.78
N ASN A 85 -7.18 -9.42 0.47
CA ASN A 85 -8.19 -10.13 1.26
C ASN A 85 -8.80 -9.18 2.31
N PRO A 86 -9.96 -9.52 2.92
CA PRO A 86 -10.65 -8.63 3.86
C PRO A 86 -9.82 -8.20 5.08
N HIS A 87 -8.94 -9.07 5.59
CA HIS A 87 -8.08 -8.75 6.74
C HIS A 87 -7.01 -7.71 6.36
N ALA A 88 -6.31 -7.94 5.26
CA ALA A 88 -5.31 -6.98 4.75
C ALA A 88 -5.96 -5.65 4.37
N MET A 89 -7.19 -5.69 3.80
CA MET A 89 -7.94 -4.48 3.47
C MET A 89 -8.31 -3.67 4.71
N ALA A 90 -8.73 -4.31 5.80
CA ALA A 90 -8.97 -3.62 7.06
C ALA A 90 -7.71 -2.94 7.61
N THR A 91 -6.54 -3.59 7.47
CA THR A 91 -5.26 -3.00 7.85
C THR A 91 -4.90 -1.80 6.96
N LEU A 92 -5.12 -1.92 5.64
CA LEU A 92 -4.91 -0.82 4.70
C LEU A 92 -5.78 0.39 5.07
N VAL A 93 -7.09 0.18 5.31
CA VAL A 93 -8.03 1.23 5.72
C VAL A 93 -7.54 1.93 6.99
N ALA A 94 -7.18 1.19 8.03
CA ALA A 94 -6.66 1.78 9.28
C ALA A 94 -5.39 2.61 9.05
N ASN A 95 -4.50 2.18 8.16
CA ASN A 95 -3.29 2.92 7.81
C ASN A 95 -3.61 4.18 6.99
N LEU A 96 -4.61 4.13 6.09
CA LEU A 96 -5.06 5.28 5.31
C LEU A 96 -5.72 6.33 6.21
N ASP A 97 -6.54 5.92 7.19
CA ASP A 97 -7.14 6.81 8.18
C ASP A 97 -6.07 7.52 9.04
N ALA A 98 -5.01 6.81 9.40
CA ALA A 98 -3.89 7.36 10.17
C ALA A 98 -3.05 8.39 9.39
N MET A 99 -3.20 8.49 8.06
CA MET A 99 -2.52 9.53 7.25
C MET A 99 -3.14 10.92 7.41
N GLY A 100 -4.33 11.02 8.00
CA GLY A 100 -5.07 12.27 8.11
C GLY A 100 -6.05 12.51 6.96
N TYR A 101 -6.50 13.75 6.83
CA TYR A 101 -7.52 14.16 5.87
C TYR A 101 -6.95 14.40 4.47
N PHE A 102 -7.67 13.91 3.47
CA PHE A 102 -7.45 14.18 2.05
C PHE A 102 -8.79 14.61 1.42
N PRO A 103 -8.82 15.65 0.57
CA PRO A 103 -10.06 16.13 -0.08
C PRO A 103 -10.75 15.06 -0.91
N ALA A 104 -9.97 14.28 -1.67
CA ALA A 104 -10.48 13.12 -2.40
C ALA A 104 -9.50 11.94 -2.34
N THR A 105 -10.05 10.72 -2.38
CA THR A 105 -9.31 9.47 -2.48
C THR A 105 -9.67 8.76 -3.78
N HIS A 106 -8.66 8.58 -4.63
CA HIS A 106 -8.72 7.85 -5.88
C HIS A 106 -8.17 6.45 -5.68
N VAL A 107 -8.88 5.40 -6.10
CA VAL A 107 -8.42 4.02 -5.90
C VAL A 107 -8.32 3.26 -7.20
N VAL A 108 -7.12 2.83 -7.56
CA VAL A 108 -6.86 1.84 -8.62
C VAL A 108 -6.97 0.45 -8.00
N PHE A 109 -7.95 -0.33 -8.44
CA PHE A 109 -8.27 -1.62 -7.86
C PHE A 109 -8.42 -2.71 -8.91
N GLY A 110 -7.69 -3.80 -8.72
CA GLY A 110 -7.81 -5.03 -9.50
C GLY A 110 -7.55 -6.24 -8.60
N CYS A 111 -8.29 -7.33 -8.78
CA CYS A 111 -8.17 -8.49 -7.90
C CYS A 111 -8.48 -9.82 -8.62
N MET A 112 -8.22 -10.92 -7.92
CA MET A 112 -8.58 -12.27 -8.37
C MET A 112 -10.03 -12.58 -8.03
N ALA A 113 -10.71 -13.34 -8.91
CA ALA A 113 -12.11 -13.70 -8.76
C ALA A 113 -12.39 -14.65 -7.57
N ASP A 114 -11.35 -15.38 -7.10
CA ASP A 114 -11.43 -16.28 -5.95
C ASP A 114 -11.38 -15.59 -4.60
N LYS A 115 -11.29 -14.26 -4.56
CA LYS A 115 -11.24 -13.46 -3.33
C LYS A 115 -12.63 -12.98 -2.90
N ASP A 116 -12.80 -12.70 -1.63
CA ASP A 116 -13.99 -12.05 -1.09
C ASP A 116 -13.98 -10.55 -1.44
N VAL A 117 -14.26 -10.27 -2.73
CA VAL A 117 -14.17 -8.94 -3.32
C VAL A 117 -15.20 -7.99 -2.70
N ALA A 118 -16.43 -8.50 -2.47
CA ALA A 118 -17.50 -7.68 -1.91
C ALA A 118 -17.12 -7.13 -0.52
N THR A 119 -16.58 -7.98 0.36
CA THR A 119 -16.11 -7.54 1.68
C THR A 119 -14.92 -6.58 1.60
N MET A 120 -14.01 -6.78 0.63
CA MET A 120 -12.89 -5.84 0.44
C MET A 120 -13.39 -4.46 0.01
N LEU A 121 -14.30 -4.39 -0.97
CA LEU A 121 -14.90 -3.15 -1.43
C LEU A 121 -15.70 -2.46 -0.33
N GLN A 122 -16.50 -3.23 0.44
CA GLN A 122 -17.28 -2.70 1.56
C GLN A 122 -16.41 -2.03 2.63
N LYS A 123 -15.21 -2.59 2.90
CA LYS A 123 -14.28 -2.02 3.88
C LYS A 123 -13.62 -0.74 3.38
N LEU A 124 -13.22 -0.71 2.12
CA LEU A 124 -12.47 0.42 1.54
C LEU A 124 -13.41 1.52 1.04
N GLY A 125 -14.61 1.16 0.56
CA GLY A 125 -15.58 2.03 -0.09
C GLY A 125 -15.87 3.34 0.63
N PRO A 126 -16.07 3.35 1.96
CA PRO A 126 -16.35 4.59 2.71
C PRO A 126 -15.26 5.68 2.60
N LEU A 127 -14.04 5.30 2.22
CA LEU A 127 -12.92 6.24 2.04
C LEU A 127 -12.74 6.70 0.58
N VAL A 128 -13.51 6.15 -0.36
CA VAL A 128 -13.22 6.29 -1.81
C VAL A 128 -14.20 7.23 -2.48
N ASP A 129 -13.67 8.21 -3.20
CA ASP A 129 -14.43 9.12 -4.05
C ASP A 129 -14.43 8.69 -5.52
N HIS A 130 -13.35 8.04 -5.97
CA HIS A 130 -13.17 7.64 -7.36
C HIS A 130 -12.54 6.25 -7.48
N TRP A 131 -13.25 5.30 -8.11
CA TRP A 131 -12.75 3.96 -8.44
C TRP A 131 -12.26 3.88 -9.88
N TYR A 132 -11.05 3.37 -10.04
CA TYR A 132 -10.43 3.00 -11.32
C TYR A 132 -10.21 1.49 -11.29
N PHE A 133 -11.25 0.74 -11.65
CA PHE A 133 -11.16 -0.72 -11.70
C PHE A 133 -10.34 -1.16 -12.91
N THR A 134 -9.51 -2.20 -12.75
CA THR A 134 -8.59 -2.62 -13.80
C THR A 134 -8.61 -4.12 -14.01
N ASP A 135 -8.51 -4.53 -15.27
CA ASP A 135 -8.16 -5.90 -15.63
C ASP A 135 -6.75 -6.24 -15.18
N LEU A 136 -6.52 -7.52 -14.97
CA LEU A 136 -5.18 -8.06 -14.68
C LEU A 136 -4.84 -9.14 -15.72
N PRO A 137 -3.56 -9.29 -16.11
CA PRO A 137 -3.16 -10.20 -17.18
C PRO A 137 -3.14 -11.68 -16.73
N LEU A 138 -4.22 -12.15 -16.13
CA LEU A 138 -4.34 -13.49 -15.56
C LEU A 138 -5.75 -14.07 -15.79
N PRO A 139 -5.85 -15.37 -16.15
CA PRO A 139 -7.16 -16.02 -16.38
C PRO A 139 -8.08 -16.02 -15.15
N ARG A 140 -7.53 -15.93 -13.94
CA ARG A 140 -8.29 -15.92 -12.68
C ARG A 140 -8.64 -14.51 -12.18
N ALA A 141 -8.30 -13.47 -12.93
CA ALA A 141 -8.65 -12.11 -12.55
C ALA A 141 -10.15 -11.89 -12.68
N LEU A 142 -10.72 -11.10 -11.79
CA LEU A 142 -12.05 -10.55 -11.96
C LEU A 142 -11.95 -9.35 -12.91
N GLY A 143 -12.71 -9.38 -14.00
CA GLY A 143 -12.68 -8.32 -15.01
C GLY A 143 -13.12 -6.97 -14.46
N ALA A 144 -12.56 -5.90 -15.00
CA ALA A 144 -12.82 -4.53 -14.55
C ALA A 144 -14.31 -4.15 -14.62
N ASP A 145 -15.01 -4.54 -15.69
CA ASP A 145 -16.46 -4.29 -15.84
C ASP A 145 -17.28 -5.07 -14.81
N ALA A 146 -16.85 -6.30 -14.47
CA ALA A 146 -17.48 -7.09 -13.41
C ALA A 146 -17.25 -6.45 -12.03
N LEU A 147 -16.10 -5.83 -11.79
CA LEU A 147 -15.82 -5.05 -10.58
C LEU A 147 -16.73 -3.82 -10.49
N VAL A 148 -16.93 -3.09 -11.59
CA VAL A 148 -17.89 -1.97 -11.66
C VAL A 148 -19.29 -2.46 -11.28
N ALA A 149 -19.77 -3.53 -11.92
CA ALA A 149 -21.11 -4.08 -11.67
C ALA A 149 -21.27 -4.55 -10.20
N LEU A 150 -20.28 -5.27 -9.66
CA LEU A 150 -20.30 -5.73 -8.27
C LEU A 150 -20.33 -4.56 -7.31
N SER A 151 -19.48 -3.54 -7.51
CA SER A 151 -19.38 -2.38 -6.62
C SER A 151 -20.66 -1.56 -6.54
N ALA A 152 -21.53 -1.62 -7.53
CA ALA A 152 -22.82 -0.92 -7.51
C ALA A 152 -23.79 -1.47 -6.44
N SER A 153 -23.61 -2.72 -6.03
CA SER A 153 -24.43 -3.38 -5.01
C SER A 153 -23.77 -3.46 -3.63
N VAL A 154 -22.52 -2.97 -3.50
CA VAL A 154 -21.76 -3.05 -2.25
C VAL A 154 -21.99 -1.79 -1.41
N PRO A 155 -22.45 -1.93 -0.15
CA PRO A 155 -22.61 -0.79 0.76
C PRO A 155 -21.29 0.00 0.94
N GLY A 156 -21.40 1.33 0.88
CA GLY A 156 -20.26 2.24 0.99
C GLY A 156 -19.61 2.61 -0.34
N CYS A 157 -20.01 1.97 -1.45
CA CYS A 157 -19.50 2.30 -2.80
C CYS A 157 -20.47 3.14 -3.64
N GLU A 158 -21.64 3.52 -3.12
CA GLU A 158 -22.75 4.09 -3.89
C GLU A 158 -22.38 5.44 -4.53
N LYS A 159 -21.72 6.31 -3.78
CA LYS A 159 -21.45 7.70 -4.15
C LYS A 159 -20.22 7.86 -5.05
N ALA A 160 -19.28 6.94 -4.96
CA ALA A 160 -18.03 7.04 -5.68
C ALA A 160 -18.24 6.85 -7.20
N SER A 161 -17.50 7.61 -8.02
CA SER A 161 -17.44 7.35 -9.45
C SER A 161 -16.71 6.04 -9.74
N LYS A 162 -17.06 5.36 -10.85
CA LYS A 162 -16.53 4.05 -11.19
C LYS A 162 -16.22 3.99 -12.68
N ILE A 163 -14.97 3.71 -13.01
CA ILE A 163 -14.52 3.57 -14.40
C ILE A 163 -13.68 2.31 -14.51
N SER A 164 -13.83 1.56 -15.63
CA SER A 164 -13.05 0.36 -15.93
C SER A 164 -11.90 0.64 -16.90
N TYR A 165 -10.80 -0.05 -16.70
CA TYR A 165 -9.59 0.01 -17.51
C TYR A 165 -9.07 -1.40 -17.80
N ASN A 166 -8.44 -1.58 -18.93
CA ASN A 166 -7.89 -2.88 -19.35
C ASN A 166 -6.44 -3.10 -18.88
N ASP A 167 -5.86 -2.16 -18.13
CA ASP A 167 -4.47 -2.23 -17.67
C ASP A 167 -4.26 -1.36 -16.42
N PRO A 168 -3.52 -1.84 -15.39
CA PRO A 168 -3.26 -1.10 -14.15
C PRO A 168 -2.54 0.23 -14.37
N GLN A 169 -1.62 0.31 -15.34
CA GLN A 169 -0.89 1.55 -15.63
C GLN A 169 -1.84 2.61 -16.19
N LYS A 170 -2.72 2.23 -17.12
CA LYS A 170 -3.72 3.16 -17.68
C LYS A 170 -4.70 3.65 -16.62
N ALA A 171 -5.10 2.77 -15.70
CA ALA A 171 -5.93 3.14 -14.56
C ALA A 171 -5.23 4.16 -13.65
N LEU A 172 -3.95 3.95 -13.37
CA LEU A 172 -3.14 4.90 -12.60
C LEU A 172 -2.97 6.24 -13.35
N ASP A 173 -2.66 6.20 -14.64
CA ASP A 173 -2.47 7.41 -15.45
C ASP A 173 -3.75 8.27 -15.45
N ALA A 174 -4.92 7.64 -15.55
CA ALA A 174 -6.21 8.30 -15.47
C ALA A 174 -6.47 8.89 -14.06
N ALA A 175 -6.14 8.15 -12.99
CA ALA A 175 -6.25 8.64 -11.63
C ALA A 175 -5.35 9.87 -11.39
N VAL A 176 -4.11 9.83 -11.86
CA VAL A 176 -3.16 10.96 -11.78
C VAL A 176 -3.64 12.16 -12.57
N ALA A 177 -4.23 11.94 -13.76
CA ALA A 177 -4.76 13.02 -14.59
C ALA A 177 -5.96 13.75 -13.96
N GLN A 178 -6.76 13.04 -13.15
CA GLN A 178 -7.96 13.58 -12.50
C GLN A 178 -7.68 14.16 -11.10
N ALA A 179 -6.72 13.59 -10.37
CA ALA A 179 -6.45 13.97 -8.98
C ALA A 179 -5.86 15.40 -8.87
N ALA A 180 -6.30 16.13 -7.87
CA ALA A 180 -5.65 17.38 -7.44
C ALA A 180 -4.35 17.07 -6.65
N PRO A 181 -3.40 18.01 -6.57
CA PRO A 181 -2.15 17.80 -5.82
C PRO A 181 -2.35 17.42 -4.35
N THR A 182 -3.45 17.86 -3.74
CA THR A 182 -3.80 17.58 -2.34
C THR A 182 -4.54 16.26 -2.13
N ASP A 183 -4.90 15.55 -3.20
CA ASP A 183 -5.62 14.30 -3.13
C ASP A 183 -4.69 13.13 -2.83
N ARG A 184 -5.30 11.98 -2.60
CA ARG A 184 -4.60 10.72 -2.38
C ARG A 184 -4.99 9.71 -3.45
N ILE A 185 -3.99 9.02 -4.02
CA ILE A 185 -4.19 7.88 -4.91
C ILE A 185 -3.75 6.63 -4.18
N VAL A 186 -4.54 5.57 -4.22
CA VAL A 186 -4.22 4.26 -3.63
C VAL A 186 -4.28 3.19 -4.71
N VAL A 187 -3.24 2.38 -4.84
CA VAL A 187 -3.21 1.22 -5.75
C VAL A 187 -3.22 -0.03 -4.90
N CYS A 188 -4.27 -0.87 -5.04
CA CYS A 188 -4.42 -2.08 -4.21
C CYS A 188 -5.27 -3.18 -4.87
N GLY A 189 -5.53 -4.26 -4.12
CA GLY A 189 -6.39 -5.38 -4.49
C GLY A 189 -5.64 -6.64 -4.93
N SER A 190 -4.41 -6.51 -5.45
CA SER A 190 -3.58 -7.64 -5.87
C SER A 190 -2.11 -7.26 -5.98
N PHE A 191 -1.22 -8.26 -5.83
CA PHE A 191 0.18 -8.12 -6.26
C PHE A 191 0.31 -7.73 -7.73
N PHE A 192 -0.59 -8.19 -8.58
CA PHE A 192 -0.56 -7.90 -10.02
C PHE A 192 -1.04 -6.49 -10.34
N THR A 193 -1.93 -5.92 -9.54
CA THR A 193 -2.32 -4.51 -9.66
C THR A 193 -1.12 -3.60 -9.37
N VAL A 194 -0.48 -3.82 -8.22
CA VAL A 194 0.70 -3.05 -7.82
C VAL A 194 1.90 -3.33 -8.73
N GLY A 195 2.12 -4.60 -9.09
CA GLY A 195 3.19 -5.00 -10.01
C GLY A 195 3.02 -4.42 -11.42
N GLY A 196 1.79 -4.30 -11.92
CA GLY A 196 1.48 -3.64 -13.19
C GLY A 196 1.91 -2.18 -13.20
N VAL A 197 1.60 -1.47 -12.12
CA VAL A 197 2.00 -0.06 -11.93
C VAL A 197 3.52 0.10 -11.74
N LEU A 198 4.17 -0.88 -11.10
CA LEU A 198 5.62 -0.86 -10.87
C LEU A 198 6.46 -1.43 -12.03
N LYS A 199 5.84 -1.89 -13.12
CA LYS A 199 6.51 -2.57 -14.23
C LYS A 199 7.66 -1.76 -14.84
N HIS A 200 7.53 -0.45 -14.84
CA HIS A 200 8.53 0.48 -15.38
C HIS A 200 9.26 1.27 -14.28
N GLY A 201 9.24 0.76 -13.05
CA GLY A 201 9.81 1.41 -11.86
C GLY A 201 8.75 2.11 -11.01
N VAL A 202 9.21 2.77 -9.93
CA VAL A 202 8.31 3.53 -9.05
C VAL A 202 7.82 4.77 -9.80
N PRO A 203 6.49 5.00 -9.88
CA PRO A 203 5.94 6.18 -10.55
C PRO A 203 6.50 7.46 -9.95
N ARG A 204 6.84 8.43 -10.78
CA ARG A 204 7.26 9.76 -10.36
C ARG A 204 6.10 10.72 -10.58
N LEU A 205 5.48 11.16 -9.50
CA LEU A 205 4.42 12.16 -9.53
C LEU A 205 5.08 13.53 -9.36
N ASN A 206 5.24 14.24 -10.46
CA ASN A 206 5.74 15.61 -10.41
C ASN A 206 4.57 16.55 -10.16
N ALA A 207 4.67 17.40 -9.15
CA ALA A 207 3.73 18.50 -8.97
C ALA A 207 3.74 19.37 -10.24
N LYS A 208 2.59 19.52 -10.89
CA LYS A 208 2.44 20.34 -12.12
C LYS A 208 2.83 21.82 -11.92
N HIS A 209 3.14 22.25 -10.69
CA HIS A 209 3.45 23.63 -10.33
C HIS A 209 4.95 23.97 -10.26
N LEU A 210 5.84 23.01 -10.53
CA LEU A 210 7.28 23.27 -10.64
C LEU A 210 7.77 23.33 -12.11
N GLY A 211 6.87 23.41 -13.06
CA GLY A 211 7.18 23.81 -14.44
C GLY A 211 7.61 25.26 -14.43
N GLY A 212 8.90 25.48 -14.22
CA GLY A 212 9.53 26.78 -14.29
C GLY A 212 9.23 27.45 -15.63
N ASN A 213 8.95 28.68 -15.54
CA ASN A 213 9.00 29.70 -16.57
C ASN A 213 10.41 29.69 -17.18
N ASP A 214 10.69 28.80 -18.11
CA ASP A 214 11.88 28.90 -18.95
C ASP A 214 11.63 30.05 -19.91
N GLY A 215 12.18 31.17 -19.51
CA GLY A 215 12.12 32.44 -20.18
C GLY A 215 12.43 32.32 -21.65
N GLN A 216 11.46 32.73 -22.46
CA GLN A 216 11.77 33.41 -23.68
C GLN A 216 12.60 34.64 -23.31
N ASN A 217 13.86 34.61 -23.63
CA ASN A 217 14.60 35.83 -23.92
C ASN A 217 15.36 35.59 -25.24
N THR A 218 14.91 36.35 -26.19
CA THR A 218 15.47 36.73 -27.48
C THR A 218 16.97 36.58 -27.65
#